data_ecef446f548f7930047e7458b2f5e537
#
_entry.id   ecef446f548f7930047e7458b2f5e537
#
_cell.length_a   1.000
_cell.length_b   1.000
_cell.length_c   1.000
_cell.angle_alpha   90.00
_cell.angle_beta   90.00
_cell.angle_gamma   90.00
#
_symmetry.space_group_name_H-M   'P 1'
#
loop_
_entity.id
_entity.type
_entity.pdbx_description
1 polymer ?
#
loop_
_entity_poly.entity_id
_entity_poly.type
_entity_poly.pdbx_seq_one_letter_code
_entity_poly.pdbx_strand_id
1 'polypeptide(L)'
;EKEINKESIKLKSEKSSLDVDFFTIDAATTKDVDDAIGIKKLNDGYELYVAIADVSSLIKKDSVEDKNALEMSTTYYLKNEKIHMLKKSISEKFCSLNIGEPKKSLIYKAVLNQDGKIVEEKFLNDVINVKYKVSYKDIDALFNNQEMTESFFEKDGKVEAIQNVSDIDKLVLKNKLVDLEELTSKLKKSVNRGY
;
A
#
# COMPACT_ATOMS: atom_id res chain seq x y z
N GLU A 1 -7.37 1.99 23.23
CA GLU A 1 -5.99 2.43 22.90
C GLU A 1 -4.89 1.60 23.58
N LYS A 2 -5.00 1.23 24.88
CA LYS A 2 -3.99 0.39 25.56
C LYS A 2 -3.86 -1.01 24.96
N GLU A 3 -4.97 -1.65 24.54
CA GLU A 3 -4.96 -2.96 23.86
C GLU A 3 -4.40 -2.86 22.44
N ILE A 4 -4.81 -1.84 21.68
CA ILE A 4 -4.31 -1.56 20.33
C ILE A 4 -2.80 -1.30 20.35
N ASN A 5 -2.30 -0.55 21.34
CA ASN A 5 -0.86 -0.33 21.52
C ASN A 5 -0.08 -1.63 21.79
N LYS A 6 -0.64 -2.57 22.58
CA LYS A 6 -0.01 -3.87 22.85
C LYS A 6 0.06 -4.73 21.57
N GLU A 7 -0.99 -4.73 20.77
CA GLU A 7 -1.04 -5.46 19.50
C GLU A 7 -0.05 -4.87 18.49
N SER A 8 0.04 -3.55 18.37
CA SER A 8 1.03 -2.86 17.54
C SER A 8 2.48 -3.15 17.96
N ILE A 9 2.75 -3.29 19.26
CA ILE A 9 4.08 -3.65 19.77
C ILE A 9 4.42 -5.11 19.39
N LYS A 10 3.45 -6.02 19.46
CA LYS A 10 3.62 -7.42 19.07
C LYS A 10 3.93 -7.54 17.57
N LEU A 11 3.23 -6.76 16.74
CA LEU A 11 3.43 -6.75 15.28
C LEU A 11 4.84 -6.33 14.85
N LYS A 12 5.54 -5.52 15.64
CA LYS A 12 6.91 -5.08 15.29
C LYS A 12 7.92 -6.21 15.15
N SER A 13 7.63 -7.39 15.70
CA SER A 13 8.46 -8.60 15.57
C SER A 13 7.96 -9.57 14.49
N GLU A 14 6.80 -9.32 13.89
CA GLU A 14 6.26 -10.17 12.84
C GLU A 14 6.85 -9.76 11.49
N LYS A 15 7.24 -10.75 10.69
CA LYS A 15 7.71 -10.56 9.32
C LYS A 15 6.66 -11.08 8.37
N SER A 16 6.52 -10.42 7.23
CA SER A 16 5.72 -10.94 6.12
C SER A 16 6.22 -12.32 5.70
N SER A 17 5.29 -13.20 5.40
CA SER A 17 5.58 -14.49 4.75
C SER A 17 5.78 -14.33 3.24
N LEU A 18 5.48 -13.14 2.70
CA LEU A 18 5.53 -12.83 1.28
C LEU A 18 6.90 -12.27 0.91
N ASP A 19 7.51 -12.88 -0.11
CA ASP A 19 8.75 -12.41 -0.70
C ASP A 19 8.47 -11.38 -1.81
N VAL A 20 7.93 -10.21 -1.43
CA VAL A 20 7.65 -9.08 -2.32
C VAL A 20 7.80 -7.76 -1.56
N ASP A 21 8.41 -6.76 -2.21
CA ASP A 21 8.43 -5.41 -1.68
C ASP A 21 7.11 -4.71 -1.97
N PHE A 22 6.48 -4.18 -0.91
CA PHE A 22 5.29 -3.36 -1.04
C PHE A 22 5.64 -1.88 -1.16
N PHE A 23 4.86 -1.16 -1.94
CA PHE A 23 4.93 0.30 -2.06
C PHE A 23 3.52 0.91 -2.08
N THR A 24 3.42 2.14 -1.62
CA THR A 24 2.19 2.93 -1.65
C THR A 24 2.34 4.06 -2.65
N ILE A 25 1.22 4.51 -3.24
CA ILE A 25 1.18 5.60 -4.22
C ILE A 25 0.10 6.59 -3.77
N ASP A 26 0.52 7.73 -3.22
CA ASP A 26 -0.34 8.71 -2.61
C ASP A 26 0.15 10.15 -2.86
N ALA A 27 -0.62 11.15 -2.40
CA ALA A 27 -0.04 12.48 -2.21
C ALA A 27 1.00 12.44 -1.08
N ALA A 28 2.08 13.22 -1.19
CA ALA A 28 3.15 13.24 -0.19
C ALA A 28 2.64 13.54 1.24
N THR A 29 1.53 14.29 1.35
CA THR A 29 0.91 14.70 2.62
C THR A 29 -0.09 13.69 3.19
N THR A 30 -0.41 12.59 2.46
CA THR A 30 -1.37 11.57 2.91
C THR A 30 -0.84 10.87 4.18
N LYS A 31 -1.71 10.79 5.19
CA LYS A 31 -1.41 10.18 6.50
C LYS A 31 -2.19 8.89 6.74
N ASP A 32 -3.35 8.76 6.14
CA ASP A 32 -4.24 7.60 6.17
C ASP A 32 -4.07 6.80 4.88
N VAL A 33 -3.00 6.02 4.82
CA VAL A 33 -2.65 5.18 3.69
C VAL A 33 -3.37 3.84 3.83
N ASP A 34 -4.32 3.57 2.96
CA ASP A 34 -5.23 2.43 3.09
C ASP A 34 -4.80 1.23 2.23
N ASP A 35 -4.04 1.46 1.17
CA ASP A 35 -3.61 0.42 0.24
C ASP A 35 -2.13 0.46 -0.10
N ALA A 36 -1.60 -0.71 -0.46
CA ALA A 36 -0.24 -0.89 -0.95
C ALA A 36 -0.20 -1.94 -2.06
N ILE A 37 0.74 -1.80 -2.96
CA ILE A 37 0.93 -2.67 -4.12
C ILE A 37 2.26 -3.40 -4.00
N GLY A 38 2.27 -4.68 -4.35
CA GLY A 38 3.47 -5.46 -4.61
C GLY A 38 3.40 -6.06 -6.01
N ILE A 39 4.50 -6.05 -6.74
CA ILE A 39 4.56 -6.64 -8.07
C ILE A 39 5.87 -7.38 -8.27
N LYS A 40 5.79 -8.56 -8.89
CA LYS A 40 6.93 -9.33 -9.39
C LYS A 40 6.71 -9.68 -10.85
N LYS A 41 7.68 -9.40 -11.68
CA LYS A 41 7.72 -9.89 -13.06
C LYS A 41 8.15 -11.36 -13.05
N LEU A 42 7.38 -12.19 -13.74
CA LEU A 42 7.67 -13.60 -13.98
C LEU A 42 8.16 -13.78 -15.43
N ASN A 43 8.68 -14.99 -15.77
CA ASN A 43 9.04 -15.31 -17.15
C ASN A 43 7.85 -15.18 -18.11
N ASP A 44 6.65 -15.60 -17.65
CA ASP A 44 5.42 -15.64 -18.46
C ASP A 44 4.30 -14.74 -17.89
N GLY A 45 4.64 -13.60 -17.28
CA GLY A 45 3.63 -12.69 -16.75
C GLY A 45 4.02 -11.96 -15.47
N TYR A 46 3.09 -11.87 -14.53
CA TYR A 46 3.25 -11.08 -13.30
C TYR A 46 2.58 -11.76 -12.10
N GLU A 47 3.16 -11.60 -10.92
CA GLU A 47 2.44 -11.69 -9.66
C GLU A 47 2.11 -10.28 -9.17
N LEU A 48 0.84 -10.00 -8.97
CA LEU A 48 0.33 -8.75 -8.42
C LEU A 48 -0.23 -9.00 -7.02
N TYR A 49 0.10 -8.11 -6.11
CA TYR A 49 -0.43 -8.08 -4.75
C TYR A 49 -1.06 -6.71 -4.50
N VAL A 50 -2.31 -6.70 -4.06
CA VAL A 50 -3.00 -5.50 -3.60
C VAL A 50 -3.33 -5.73 -2.13
N ALA A 51 -2.67 -4.99 -1.25
CA ALA A 51 -2.85 -5.08 0.19
C ALA A 51 -3.71 -3.92 0.67
N ILE A 52 -4.73 -4.22 1.47
CA ILE A 52 -5.58 -3.23 2.13
C ILE A 52 -5.38 -3.35 3.63
N ALA A 53 -5.30 -2.22 4.32
CA ALA A 53 -5.17 -2.15 5.77
C ALA A 53 -6.31 -2.93 6.45
N ASP A 54 -5.97 -3.92 7.30
CA ASP A 54 -6.97 -4.72 8.01
C ASP A 54 -7.49 -4.00 9.26
N VAL A 55 -8.46 -3.12 9.06
CA VAL A 55 -9.16 -2.39 10.13
C VAL A 55 -9.88 -3.35 11.07
N SER A 56 -10.38 -4.49 10.55
CA SER A 56 -11.14 -5.47 11.33
C SER A 56 -10.29 -6.18 12.39
N SER A 57 -8.99 -6.19 12.22
CA SER A 57 -8.04 -6.70 13.22
C SER A 57 -7.99 -5.86 14.48
N LEU A 58 -8.38 -4.57 14.42
CA LEU A 58 -8.32 -3.61 15.51
C LEU A 58 -9.70 -3.21 16.05
N ILE A 59 -10.71 -3.18 15.17
CA ILE A 59 -12.09 -2.79 15.52
C ILE A 59 -12.96 -4.04 15.52
N LYS A 60 -13.46 -4.41 16.70
CA LYS A 60 -14.36 -5.55 16.83
C LYS A 60 -15.76 -5.19 16.30
N LYS A 61 -16.36 -6.11 15.55
CA LYS A 61 -17.76 -5.99 15.12
C LYS A 61 -18.67 -5.71 16.32
N ASP A 62 -19.66 -4.85 16.14
CA ASP A 62 -20.63 -4.39 17.12
C ASP A 62 -20.05 -3.60 18.32
N SER A 63 -18.77 -3.25 18.30
CA SER A 63 -18.17 -2.32 19.27
C SER A 63 -18.71 -0.91 19.12
N VAL A 64 -18.42 -0.04 20.06
CA VAL A 64 -18.79 1.39 19.98
C VAL A 64 -18.13 2.06 18.78
N GLU A 65 -16.85 1.73 18.53
CA GLU A 65 -16.10 2.22 17.38
C GLU A 65 -16.73 1.78 16.05
N ASP A 66 -17.13 0.52 15.94
CA ASP A 66 -17.77 -0.04 14.74
C ASP A 66 -19.14 0.63 14.47
N LYS A 67 -19.98 0.78 15.50
CA LYS A 67 -21.27 1.47 15.40
C LYS A 67 -21.12 2.93 14.99
N ASN A 68 -20.17 3.65 15.59
CA ASN A 68 -19.89 5.03 15.23
C ASN A 68 -19.42 5.15 13.78
N ALA A 69 -18.55 4.23 13.33
CA ALA A 69 -18.09 4.21 11.95
C ALA A 69 -19.23 3.91 10.96
N LEU A 70 -20.17 3.02 11.34
CA LEU A 70 -21.35 2.70 10.53
C LEU A 70 -22.28 3.92 10.40
N GLU A 71 -22.51 4.66 11.49
CA GLU A 71 -23.32 5.89 11.47
C GLU A 71 -22.67 6.98 10.60
N MET A 72 -21.35 7.17 10.73
CA MET A 72 -20.59 8.14 9.94
C MET A 72 -20.51 7.76 8.45
N SER A 73 -20.40 6.47 8.15
CA SER A 73 -20.34 5.87 6.81
C SER A 73 -19.16 6.30 5.94
N THR A 74 -18.56 7.47 6.15
CA THR A 74 -17.42 7.99 5.38
C THR A 74 -16.62 9.02 6.17
N THR A 75 -15.41 9.32 5.72
CA THR A 75 -14.64 10.47 6.19
C THR A 75 -15.02 11.70 5.36
N TYR A 76 -15.37 12.81 6.01
CA TYR A 76 -15.68 14.07 5.33
C TYR A 76 -14.44 14.95 5.23
N TYR A 77 -14.05 15.29 4.01
CA TYR A 77 -12.96 16.21 3.71
C TYR A 77 -13.52 17.61 3.46
N LEU A 78 -13.48 18.47 4.47
CA LEU A 78 -13.91 19.85 4.39
C LEU A 78 -12.72 20.75 4.06
N LYS A 79 -12.99 22.01 3.66
CA LYS A 79 -11.94 22.95 3.23
C LYS A 79 -10.85 23.17 4.28
N ASN A 80 -11.22 23.22 5.56
CA ASN A 80 -10.32 23.56 6.66
C ASN A 80 -10.19 22.45 7.72
N GLU A 81 -10.95 21.35 7.58
CA GLU A 81 -10.95 20.26 8.56
C GLU A 81 -11.29 18.93 7.90
N LYS A 82 -10.95 17.85 8.60
CA LYS A 82 -11.29 16.48 8.24
C LYS A 82 -12.05 15.83 9.39
N ILE A 83 -13.27 15.38 9.11
CA ILE A 83 -14.08 14.62 10.08
C ILE A 83 -13.91 13.14 9.76
N HIS A 84 -13.17 12.44 10.60
CA HIS A 84 -12.80 11.05 10.37
C HIS A 84 -13.97 10.10 10.68
N MET A 85 -14.23 9.14 9.79
CA MET A 85 -15.13 8.00 10.04
C MET A 85 -14.62 7.15 11.21
N LEU A 86 -13.34 6.87 11.24
CA LEU A 86 -12.63 6.20 12.34
C LEU A 86 -11.85 7.23 13.16
N LYS A 87 -11.58 6.92 14.43
CA LYS A 87 -10.70 7.77 15.24
C LYS A 87 -9.38 8.01 14.52
N LYS A 88 -8.90 9.25 14.51
CA LYS A 88 -7.64 9.66 13.85
C LYS A 88 -6.46 8.76 14.21
N SER A 89 -6.35 8.33 15.49
CA SER A 89 -5.31 7.39 15.91
C SER A 89 -5.40 6.03 15.20
N ILE A 90 -6.60 5.59 14.83
CA ILE A 90 -6.82 4.34 14.12
C ILE A 90 -6.48 4.54 12.65
N SER A 91 -7.09 5.52 11.97
CA SER A 91 -6.91 5.73 10.54
C SER A 91 -5.50 6.18 10.13
N GLU A 92 -4.87 7.09 10.89
CA GLU A 92 -3.57 7.66 10.51
C GLU A 92 -2.36 6.94 11.12
N LYS A 93 -2.54 6.11 12.18
CA LYS A 93 -1.42 5.50 12.89
C LYS A 93 -1.51 3.97 12.92
N PHE A 94 -2.59 3.41 13.52
CA PHE A 94 -2.61 1.97 13.78
C PHE A 94 -2.95 1.14 12.54
N CYS A 95 -3.87 1.59 11.69
CA CYS A 95 -4.24 0.92 10.44
C CYS A 95 -3.41 1.39 9.25
N SER A 96 -3.07 2.69 9.18
CA SER A 96 -2.34 3.25 8.04
C SER A 96 -1.09 2.44 7.69
N LEU A 97 -0.94 2.09 6.43
CA LEU A 97 0.19 1.35 5.88
C LEU A 97 1.44 2.24 5.78
N ASN A 98 1.84 2.77 6.93
CA ASN A 98 3.00 3.65 7.03
C ASN A 98 4.29 2.91 6.66
N ILE A 99 5.17 3.61 5.94
CA ILE A 99 6.47 3.08 5.53
C ILE A 99 7.30 2.63 6.75
N GLY A 100 7.94 1.45 6.63
CA GLY A 100 8.81 0.91 7.67
C GLY A 100 8.09 0.37 8.90
N GLU A 101 6.76 0.32 8.91
CA GLU A 101 5.96 -0.22 10.01
C GLU A 101 5.21 -1.48 9.57
N PRO A 102 5.39 -2.63 10.24
CA PRO A 102 4.62 -3.83 9.94
C PRO A 102 3.14 -3.62 10.27
N LYS A 103 2.25 -3.95 9.32
CA LYS A 103 0.80 -3.77 9.42
C LYS A 103 0.06 -5.01 8.95
N LYS A 104 -0.99 -5.40 9.68
CA LYS A 104 -1.92 -6.44 9.22
C LYS A 104 -2.69 -5.95 8.02
N SER A 105 -2.78 -6.80 7.01
CA SER A 105 -3.43 -6.47 5.75
C SER A 105 -4.22 -7.65 5.20
N LEU A 106 -5.35 -7.34 4.57
CA LEU A 106 -6.03 -8.25 3.66
C LEU A 106 -5.41 -8.06 2.27
N ILE A 107 -4.93 -9.15 1.69
CA ILE A 107 -4.15 -9.11 0.46
C ILE A 107 -4.86 -9.92 -0.62
N TYR A 108 -5.16 -9.28 -1.73
CA TYR A 108 -5.51 -9.96 -2.97
C TYR A 108 -4.22 -10.25 -3.75
N LYS A 109 -3.93 -11.54 -3.97
CA LYS A 109 -2.84 -11.99 -4.83
C LYS A 109 -3.41 -12.50 -6.13
N ALA A 110 -2.90 -12.02 -7.26
CA ALA A 110 -3.22 -12.51 -8.59
C ALA A 110 -1.94 -12.89 -9.35
N VAL A 111 -1.97 -14.02 -10.05
CA VAL A 111 -0.99 -14.39 -11.06
C VAL A 111 -1.61 -14.10 -12.42
N LEU A 112 -0.92 -13.31 -13.24
CA LEU A 112 -1.40 -12.90 -14.55
C LEU A 112 -0.41 -13.37 -15.62
N ASN A 113 -0.92 -13.81 -16.76
CA ASN A 113 -0.09 -14.13 -17.92
C ASN A 113 0.41 -12.85 -18.64
N GLN A 114 1.20 -13.02 -19.69
CA GLN A 114 1.75 -11.90 -20.48
C GLN A 114 0.69 -10.98 -21.09
N ASP A 115 -0.53 -11.47 -21.34
CA ASP A 115 -1.65 -10.68 -21.87
C ASP A 115 -2.43 -9.93 -20.79
N GLY A 116 -2.06 -10.09 -19.52
CA GLY A 116 -2.77 -9.51 -18.37
C GLY A 116 -4.02 -10.28 -17.94
N LYS A 117 -4.20 -11.53 -18.42
CA LYS A 117 -5.30 -12.39 -17.98
C LYS A 117 -4.93 -13.07 -16.66
N ILE A 118 -5.83 -13.01 -15.67
CA ILE A 118 -5.68 -13.71 -14.39
C ILE A 118 -5.75 -15.22 -14.64
N VAL A 119 -4.74 -15.95 -14.18
CA VAL A 119 -4.64 -17.40 -14.25
C VAL A 119 -4.77 -18.06 -12.87
N GLU A 120 -4.43 -17.35 -11.80
CA GLU A 120 -4.62 -17.77 -10.41
C GLU A 120 -4.91 -16.53 -9.56
N GLU A 121 -5.80 -16.68 -8.58
CA GLU A 121 -6.06 -15.60 -7.61
C GLU A 121 -6.40 -16.18 -6.24
N LYS A 122 -6.07 -15.42 -5.20
CA LYS A 122 -6.45 -15.75 -3.82
C LYS A 122 -6.41 -14.55 -2.89
N PHE A 123 -7.17 -14.65 -1.81
CA PHE A 123 -7.09 -13.72 -0.69
C PHE A 123 -6.22 -14.30 0.43
N LEU A 124 -5.42 -13.43 1.04
CA LEU A 124 -4.52 -13.77 2.14
C LEU A 124 -4.69 -12.74 3.26
N ASN A 125 -4.45 -13.16 4.49
CA ASN A 125 -4.22 -12.28 5.63
C ASN A 125 -2.76 -12.41 6.03
N ASP A 126 -2.00 -11.32 5.98
CA ASP A 126 -0.60 -11.32 6.37
C ASP A 126 -0.20 -9.96 6.95
N VAL A 127 0.98 -9.90 7.53
CA VAL A 127 1.63 -8.66 7.93
C VAL A 127 2.51 -8.20 6.77
N ILE A 128 2.32 -6.97 6.31
CA ILE A 128 3.20 -6.38 5.30
C ILE A 128 4.06 -5.28 5.90
N ASN A 129 5.19 -5.01 5.27
CA ASN A 129 6.02 -3.85 5.54
C ASN A 129 6.19 -3.05 4.25
N VAL A 130 5.71 -1.81 4.25
CA VAL A 130 5.83 -0.92 3.10
C VAL A 130 7.27 -0.43 3.02
N LYS A 131 7.92 -0.70 1.89
CA LYS A 131 9.31 -0.36 1.63
C LYS A 131 9.48 0.97 0.91
N TYR A 132 8.52 1.35 0.09
CA TYR A 132 8.55 2.63 -0.64
C TYR A 132 7.22 3.36 -0.44
N LYS A 133 7.28 4.63 -0.03
CA LYS A 133 6.17 5.57 -0.10
C LYS A 133 6.42 6.49 -1.28
N VAL A 134 5.65 6.33 -2.35
CA VAL A 134 5.83 7.04 -3.61
C VAL A 134 4.77 8.13 -3.75
N SER A 135 5.18 9.36 -4.08
CA SER A 135 4.23 10.42 -4.38
C SER A 135 3.78 10.37 -5.84
N TYR A 136 2.54 10.82 -6.13
CA TYR A 136 2.07 10.97 -7.51
C TYR A 136 3.01 11.86 -8.34
N LYS A 137 3.53 12.93 -7.74
CA LYS A 137 4.47 13.84 -8.40
C LYS A 137 5.78 13.14 -8.78
N ASP A 138 6.27 12.26 -7.91
CA ASP A 138 7.51 11.53 -8.19
C ASP A 138 7.32 10.43 -9.25
N ILE A 139 6.11 9.86 -9.36
CA ILE A 139 5.78 8.98 -10.50
C ILE A 139 5.87 9.76 -11.80
N ASP A 140 5.23 10.92 -11.89
CA ASP A 140 5.28 11.78 -13.08
C ASP A 140 6.73 12.19 -13.38
N ALA A 141 7.51 12.58 -12.36
CA ALA A 141 8.92 12.91 -12.51
C ALA A 141 9.72 11.74 -13.09
N LEU A 142 9.50 10.53 -12.56
CA LEU A 142 10.20 9.33 -13.00
C LEU A 142 9.97 9.02 -14.49
N PHE A 143 8.70 9.08 -14.96
CA PHE A 143 8.36 8.82 -16.35
C PHE A 143 8.79 9.95 -17.29
N ASN A 144 9.00 11.16 -16.79
CA ASN A 144 9.57 12.28 -17.53
C ASN A 144 11.11 12.39 -17.41
N ASN A 145 11.79 11.39 -16.85
CA ASN A 145 13.23 11.39 -16.58
C ASN A 145 13.71 12.58 -15.72
N GLN A 146 12.85 13.00 -14.77
CA GLN A 146 13.16 14.03 -13.79
C GLN A 146 13.51 13.37 -12.44
N GLU A 147 14.09 14.17 -11.54
CA GLU A 147 14.46 13.70 -10.21
C GLU A 147 13.25 13.57 -9.28
N MET A 148 13.18 12.46 -8.53
CA MET A 148 12.19 12.23 -7.48
C MET A 148 12.57 12.99 -6.21
N THR A 149 11.63 13.69 -5.58
CA THR A 149 11.90 14.61 -4.47
C THR A 149 11.01 14.45 -3.24
N GLU A 150 9.88 13.75 -3.36
CA GLU A 150 8.84 13.67 -2.32
C GLU A 150 8.62 12.26 -1.76
N SER A 151 9.29 11.26 -2.34
CA SER A 151 9.13 9.85 -1.95
C SER A 151 10.12 9.45 -0.86
N PHE A 152 9.81 8.34 -0.19
CA PHE A 152 10.61 7.77 0.89
C PHE A 152 10.88 6.29 0.65
N PHE A 153 12.00 5.82 1.19
CA PHE A 153 12.46 4.45 1.12
C PHE A 153 12.84 3.92 2.51
N GLU A 154 12.48 2.68 2.80
CA GLU A 154 12.85 1.98 4.02
C GLU A 154 13.93 0.93 3.72
N LYS A 155 15.01 0.95 4.49
CA LYS A 155 16.08 -0.04 4.45
C LYS A 155 16.64 -0.26 5.85
N ASP A 156 16.71 -1.51 6.26
CA ASP A 156 17.28 -1.93 7.54
C ASP A 156 16.68 -1.18 8.76
N GLY A 157 15.37 -0.92 8.73
CA GLY A 157 14.64 -0.24 9.79
C GLY A 157 14.77 1.28 9.79
N LYS A 158 15.40 1.87 8.76
CA LYS A 158 15.51 3.33 8.60
C LYS A 158 14.71 3.81 7.40
N VAL A 159 14.00 4.92 7.59
CA VAL A 159 13.26 5.60 6.51
C VAL A 159 14.06 6.82 6.06
N GLU A 160 14.39 6.89 4.80
CA GLU A 160 15.18 7.96 4.18
C GLU A 160 14.41 8.60 3.02
N ALA A 161 14.65 9.88 2.76
CA ALA A 161 14.15 10.54 1.56
C ALA A 161 14.77 9.91 0.31
N ILE A 162 14.00 9.74 -0.76
CA ILE A 162 14.42 9.05 -1.99
C ILE A 162 15.70 9.66 -2.61
N GLN A 163 15.94 10.93 -2.40
CA GLN A 163 17.14 11.63 -2.87
C GLN A 163 18.44 11.05 -2.28
N ASN A 164 18.39 10.58 -1.04
CA ASN A 164 19.53 10.04 -0.30
C ASN A 164 19.76 8.55 -0.54
N VAL A 165 18.88 7.91 -1.30
CA VAL A 165 18.90 6.47 -1.57
C VAL A 165 19.85 6.15 -2.72
N SER A 166 20.48 4.97 -2.68
CA SER A 166 21.38 4.52 -3.74
C SER A 166 20.70 4.44 -5.11
N ASP A 167 21.47 4.64 -6.18
CA ASP A 167 20.94 4.52 -7.55
C ASP A 167 20.42 3.11 -7.85
N ILE A 168 20.98 2.07 -7.21
CA ILE A 168 20.51 0.69 -7.34
C ILE A 168 19.09 0.56 -6.76
N ASP A 169 18.85 1.06 -5.55
CA ASP A 169 17.54 0.98 -4.90
C ASP A 169 16.49 1.82 -5.66
N LYS A 170 16.88 2.99 -6.20
CA LYS A 170 16.04 3.81 -7.10
C LYS A 170 15.69 3.05 -8.38
N LEU A 171 16.64 2.33 -8.95
CA LEU A 171 16.41 1.52 -10.15
C LEU A 171 15.46 0.36 -9.88
N VAL A 172 15.57 -0.29 -8.71
CA VAL A 172 14.63 -1.35 -8.30
C VAL A 172 13.20 -0.80 -8.22
N LEU A 173 12.99 0.35 -7.58
CA LEU A 173 11.68 1.00 -7.53
C LEU A 173 11.19 1.36 -8.95
N LYS A 174 12.05 1.96 -9.77
CA LYS A 174 11.72 2.31 -11.17
C LYS A 174 11.21 1.10 -11.94
N ASN A 175 11.90 -0.03 -11.86
CA ASN A 175 11.51 -1.24 -12.56
C ASN A 175 10.13 -1.74 -12.09
N LYS A 176 9.83 -1.70 -10.78
CA LYS A 176 8.51 -2.07 -10.24
C LYS A 176 7.40 -1.17 -10.78
N LEU A 177 7.63 0.14 -10.84
CA LEU A 177 6.65 1.11 -11.36
C LEU A 177 6.44 0.93 -12.88
N VAL A 178 7.48 0.64 -13.64
CA VAL A 178 7.38 0.32 -15.08
C VAL A 178 6.61 -0.98 -15.29
N ASP A 179 6.90 -2.03 -14.52
CA ASP A 179 6.17 -3.30 -14.59
C ASP A 179 4.67 -3.11 -14.24
N LEU A 180 4.37 -2.27 -13.26
CA LEU A 180 2.99 -1.93 -12.88
C LEU A 180 2.28 -1.15 -13.99
N GLU A 181 2.93 -0.18 -14.60
CA GLU A 181 2.38 0.59 -15.74
C GLU A 181 2.12 -0.31 -16.94
N GLU A 182 3.04 -1.21 -17.28
CA GLU A 182 2.88 -2.20 -18.34
C GLU A 182 1.67 -3.11 -18.06
N LEU A 183 1.56 -3.65 -16.83
CA LEU A 183 0.45 -4.52 -16.44
C LEU A 183 -0.89 -3.78 -16.47
N THR A 184 -0.98 -2.58 -15.92
CA THR A 184 -2.22 -1.79 -15.90
C THR A 184 -2.68 -1.42 -17.30
N SER A 185 -1.74 -1.15 -18.22
CA SER A 185 -2.04 -0.91 -19.63
C SER A 185 -2.65 -2.14 -20.32
N LYS A 186 -2.18 -3.35 -19.99
CA LYS A 186 -2.74 -4.62 -20.49
C LYS A 186 -4.13 -4.86 -19.91
N LEU A 187 -4.32 -4.65 -18.61
CA LEU A 187 -5.62 -4.79 -17.94
C LEU A 187 -6.68 -3.85 -18.53
N LYS A 188 -6.35 -2.58 -18.75
CA LYS A 188 -7.26 -1.61 -19.40
C LYS A 188 -7.68 -2.07 -20.81
N LYS A 189 -6.76 -2.62 -21.60
CA LYS A 189 -7.08 -3.15 -22.94
C LYS A 189 -7.98 -4.38 -22.89
N SER A 190 -7.84 -5.24 -21.87
CA SER A 190 -8.68 -6.43 -21.70
C SER A 190 -10.11 -6.08 -21.32
N VAL A 191 -10.29 -5.10 -20.42
CA VAL A 191 -11.62 -4.59 -20.01
C VAL A 191 -12.34 -3.94 -21.21
N ASN A 192 -11.65 -3.13 -22.02
CA ASN A 192 -12.25 -2.44 -23.16
C ASN A 192 -12.62 -3.38 -24.35
N ARG A 193 -12.16 -4.64 -24.34
CA ARG A 193 -12.53 -5.65 -25.33
C ARG A 193 -13.75 -6.49 -24.92
N GLY A 194 -14.25 -6.29 -23.70
CA GLY A 194 -15.36 -7.04 -23.11
C GLY A 194 -16.72 -6.34 -23.17
N TYR A 195 -16.85 -5.21 -23.87
CA TYR A 195 -18.12 -4.48 -24.13
C TYR A 195 -18.35 -4.32 -25.63
#